data_0157dc5b443d0f438e894a59a7aabed5
#
_entry.id   0157dc5b443d0f438e894a59a7aabed5
#
_cell.length_a   1.000
_cell.length_b   1.000
_cell.length_c   1.000
_cell.angle_alpha   90.00
_cell.angle_beta   90.00
_cell.angle_gamma   90.00
#
_symmetry.space_group_name_H-M   'P 1'
#
loop_
_entity.id
_entity.type
_entity.pdbx_description
1 polymer ?
#
loop_
_entity_poly.entity_id
_entity_poly.type
_entity_poly.pdbx_seq_one_letter_code
_entity_poly.pdbx_strand_id
1 'polypeptide(L)'
;MNTALKIILDKIRRYYRQYKMLTIRDGWKKAKWLKKHKIFHYIGENVYYTPNILPAEPFLVCLHNNVAISAGVRLITHSIAANVFNHEEDTNKYITDFGKIEIMDNVYIGANVCVNPGVTIGPNAIVAAGAVVTKDVPAGTVVGGVPAKVIGSYDNVKEKTLNKSKQYGGVTSGQLFVKDLLKIKPINFSIDEDGEKK
;
A
#
# COMPACT_ATOMS: atom_id res chain seq x y z
N MET A 1 -3.28 24.39 27.91
CA MET A 1 -3.54 24.74 26.48
C MET A 1 -5.04 24.61 26.24
N ASN A 2 -5.70 25.64 25.74
CA ASN A 2 -7.15 25.68 25.52
C ASN A 2 -7.58 24.56 24.55
N THR A 3 -8.66 23.84 24.87
CA THR A 3 -9.19 22.73 24.07
C THR A 3 -9.46 23.13 22.62
N ALA A 4 -9.98 24.34 22.38
CA ALA A 4 -10.21 24.87 21.06
C ALA A 4 -8.90 25.02 20.25
N LEU A 5 -7.84 25.51 20.87
CA LEU A 5 -6.53 25.65 20.21
C LEU A 5 -5.94 24.28 19.84
N LYS A 6 -6.11 23.26 20.70
CA LYS A 6 -5.68 21.88 20.41
C LYS A 6 -6.40 21.34 19.17
N ILE A 7 -7.71 21.50 19.09
CA ILE A 7 -8.52 21.05 17.93
C ILE A 7 -8.05 21.75 16.63
N ILE A 8 -7.80 23.04 16.68
CA ILE A 8 -7.31 23.81 15.51
C ILE A 8 -5.93 23.28 15.06
N LEU A 9 -5.01 23.11 15.99
CA LEU A 9 -3.66 22.58 15.69
C LEU A 9 -3.72 21.18 15.10
N ASP A 10 -4.59 20.30 15.59
CA ASP A 10 -4.75 18.95 15.07
C ASP A 10 -5.33 18.95 13.64
N LYS A 11 -6.29 19.84 13.35
CA LYS A 11 -6.79 20.05 11.98
C LYS A 11 -5.66 20.53 11.05
N ILE A 12 -4.89 21.53 11.44
CA ILE A 12 -3.76 22.05 10.65
C ILE A 12 -2.74 20.94 10.38
N ARG A 13 -2.38 20.16 11.40
CA ARG A 13 -1.46 19.00 11.26
C ARG A 13 -1.99 17.97 10.29
N ARG A 14 -3.29 17.66 10.33
CA ARG A 14 -3.94 16.72 9.41
C ARG A 14 -3.86 17.21 7.96
N TYR A 15 -4.20 18.50 7.72
CA TYR A 15 -4.10 19.07 6.37
C TYR A 15 -2.66 19.13 5.87
N TYR A 16 -1.70 19.47 6.71
CA TYR A 16 -0.29 19.48 6.36
C TYR A 16 0.21 18.07 5.99
N ARG A 17 -0.18 17.04 6.75
CA ARG A 17 0.15 15.64 6.43
C ARG A 17 -0.40 15.25 5.06
N GLN A 18 -1.67 15.55 4.80
CA GLN A 18 -2.31 15.25 3.53
C GLN A 18 -1.63 15.99 2.37
N TYR A 19 -1.29 17.25 2.53
CA TYR A 19 -0.52 18.01 1.55
C TYR A 19 0.82 17.35 1.25
N LYS A 20 1.55 16.89 2.26
CA LYS A 20 2.82 16.16 2.07
C LYS A 20 2.65 14.86 1.31
N MET A 21 1.56 14.12 1.53
CA MET A 21 1.27 12.90 0.76
C MET A 21 1.08 13.18 -0.73
N LEU A 22 0.51 14.31 -1.09
CA LEU A 22 0.29 14.70 -2.48
C LEU A 22 1.56 15.25 -3.15
N THR A 23 2.40 15.98 -2.41
CA THR A 23 3.56 16.69 -2.97
C THR A 23 4.83 15.84 -3.06
N ILE A 24 5.02 14.86 -2.16
CA ILE A 24 6.16 13.95 -2.22
C ILE A 24 5.83 12.82 -3.19
N ARG A 25 6.34 12.90 -4.43
CA ARG A 25 6.07 11.91 -5.49
C ARG A 25 6.89 10.62 -5.35
N ASP A 26 8.12 10.74 -4.86
CA ASP A 26 9.03 9.61 -4.66
C ASP A 26 8.64 8.79 -3.43
N GLY A 27 8.39 7.49 -3.61
CA GLY A 27 7.91 6.60 -2.55
C GLY A 27 8.94 6.36 -1.44
N TRP A 28 10.23 6.36 -1.74
CA TRP A 28 11.29 6.26 -0.74
C TRP A 28 11.36 7.51 0.14
N LYS A 29 11.29 8.70 -0.48
CA LYS A 29 11.27 9.99 0.23
C LYS A 29 10.00 10.10 1.07
N LYS A 30 8.86 9.61 0.57
CA LYS A 30 7.59 9.61 1.29
C LYS A 30 7.65 8.73 2.54
N ALA A 31 8.18 7.50 2.42
CA ALA A 31 8.37 6.60 3.56
C ALA A 31 9.33 7.19 4.61
N LYS A 32 10.46 7.77 4.18
CA LYS A 32 11.40 8.47 5.08
C LYS A 32 10.74 9.63 5.81
N TRP A 33 9.88 10.40 5.12
CA TRP A 33 9.15 11.50 5.74
C TRP A 33 8.15 10.98 6.79
N LEU A 34 7.39 9.93 6.48
CA LEU A 34 6.44 9.27 7.40
C LEU A 34 7.16 8.74 8.65
N LYS A 35 8.31 8.08 8.48
CA LYS A 35 9.15 7.56 9.57
C LYS A 35 9.66 8.69 10.47
N LYS A 36 10.26 9.74 9.87
CA LYS A 36 10.79 10.92 10.60
C LYS A 36 9.73 11.60 11.45
N HIS A 37 8.49 11.70 10.96
CA HIS A 37 7.40 12.38 11.66
C HIS A 37 6.55 11.46 12.53
N LYS A 38 6.96 10.18 12.68
CA LYS A 38 6.27 9.17 13.50
C LYS A 38 4.77 9.10 13.19
N ILE A 39 4.43 9.08 11.89
CA ILE A 39 3.04 9.09 11.44
C ILE A 39 2.40 7.71 11.64
N PHE A 40 3.09 6.64 11.27
CA PHE A 40 2.70 5.26 11.55
C PHE A 40 3.28 4.80 12.88
N HIS A 41 2.74 3.73 13.43
CA HIS A 41 3.27 3.12 14.65
C HIS A 41 4.73 2.70 14.46
N TYR A 42 5.00 2.02 13.36
CA TYR A 42 6.34 1.57 13.01
C TYR A 42 6.57 1.63 11.49
N ILE A 43 7.77 2.03 11.09
CA ILE A 43 8.28 1.90 9.71
C ILE A 43 9.72 1.41 9.79
N GLY A 44 9.96 0.23 9.22
CA GLY A 44 11.26 -0.43 9.11
C GLY A 44 12.18 0.22 8.09
N GLU A 45 13.16 -0.56 7.61
CA GLU A 45 14.09 -0.14 6.57
C GLU A 45 13.61 -0.59 5.18
N ASN A 46 14.07 0.09 4.13
CA ASN A 46 13.75 -0.21 2.74
C ASN A 46 12.23 -0.23 2.44
N VAL A 47 11.50 0.74 3.01
CA VAL A 47 10.08 0.91 2.73
C VAL A 47 9.86 1.86 1.56
N TYR A 48 9.05 1.43 0.58
CA TYR A 48 8.58 2.23 -0.55
C TYR A 48 7.07 2.45 -0.42
N TYR A 49 6.63 3.70 -0.26
CA TYR A 49 5.24 4.04 0.01
C TYR A 49 4.71 5.07 -0.97
N THR A 50 3.80 4.69 -1.87
CA THR A 50 3.26 5.61 -2.88
C THR A 50 1.82 6.10 -2.64
N PRO A 51 1.01 5.53 -1.73
CA PRO A 51 -0.34 6.03 -1.53
C PRO A 51 -0.37 7.52 -1.17
N ASN A 52 -1.40 8.20 -1.68
CA ASN A 52 -1.61 9.63 -1.44
C ASN A 52 -2.55 9.92 -0.28
N ILE A 53 -3.23 8.90 0.24
CA ILE A 53 -4.19 9.01 1.34
C ILE A 53 -3.68 8.20 2.51
N LEU A 54 -3.58 8.85 3.67
CA LEU A 54 -3.27 8.17 4.92
C LEU A 54 -4.51 7.47 5.47
N PRO A 55 -4.35 6.34 6.19
CA PRO A 55 -5.42 5.76 7.00
C PRO A 55 -5.93 6.77 8.03
N ALA A 56 -7.15 6.59 8.50
CA ALA A 56 -7.75 7.49 9.49
C ALA A 56 -6.96 7.49 10.80
N GLU A 57 -6.53 6.32 11.25
CA GLU A 57 -5.67 6.09 12.41
C GLU A 57 -4.29 5.56 11.97
N PRO A 58 -3.39 6.44 11.49
CA PRO A 58 -2.09 5.98 10.97
C PRO A 58 -1.24 5.28 12.04
N PHE A 59 -1.44 5.63 13.30
CA PHE A 59 -0.74 5.01 14.44
C PHE A 59 -1.13 3.54 14.70
N LEU A 60 -2.13 3.00 14.00
CA LEU A 60 -2.50 1.58 14.01
C LEU A 60 -1.81 0.78 12.89
N VAL A 61 -0.88 1.37 12.15
CA VAL A 61 -0.20 0.72 11.03
C VAL A 61 1.26 0.48 11.34
N CYS A 62 1.72 -0.78 11.13
CA CYS A 62 3.12 -1.18 11.17
C CYS A 62 3.56 -1.62 9.77
N LEU A 63 4.66 -1.05 9.29
CA LEU A 63 5.35 -1.48 8.08
C LEU A 63 6.73 -1.98 8.47
N HIS A 64 7.00 -3.28 8.30
CA HIS A 64 8.30 -3.85 8.60
C HIS A 64 9.32 -3.57 7.50
N ASN A 65 10.38 -4.39 7.40
CA ASN A 65 11.46 -4.13 6.47
C ASN A 65 11.13 -4.58 5.05
N ASN A 66 11.68 -3.89 4.06
CA ASN A 66 11.55 -4.27 2.65
C ASN A 66 10.09 -4.39 2.19
N VAL A 67 9.29 -3.38 2.52
CA VAL A 67 7.87 -3.29 2.16
C VAL A 67 7.66 -2.31 1.03
N ALA A 68 6.96 -2.73 -0.03
CA ALA A 68 6.59 -1.85 -1.14
C ALA A 68 5.07 -1.76 -1.27
N ILE A 69 4.54 -0.53 -1.16
CA ILE A 69 3.11 -0.23 -1.26
C ILE A 69 2.84 0.67 -2.44
N SER A 70 2.09 0.13 -3.41
CA SER A 70 1.75 0.83 -4.66
C SER A 70 0.69 1.90 -4.49
N ALA A 71 0.50 2.71 -5.55
CA ALA A 71 -0.47 3.78 -5.58
C ALA A 71 -1.92 3.28 -5.39
N GLY A 72 -2.76 4.11 -4.80
CA GLY A 72 -4.18 3.82 -4.60
C GLY A 72 -4.49 2.82 -3.48
N VAL A 73 -3.49 2.22 -2.81
CA VAL A 73 -3.72 1.32 -1.68
C VAL A 73 -4.42 2.05 -0.55
N ARG A 74 -5.43 1.39 0.02
CA ARG A 74 -6.20 1.83 1.18
C ARG A 74 -5.95 0.90 2.35
N LEU A 75 -5.48 1.46 3.46
CA LEU A 75 -5.36 0.78 4.75
C LEU A 75 -6.51 1.25 5.62
N ILE A 76 -7.49 0.39 5.84
CA ILE A 76 -8.71 0.70 6.62
C ILE A 76 -8.46 0.25 8.05
N THR A 77 -8.51 1.17 8.99
CA THR A 77 -8.17 0.92 10.39
C THR A 77 -9.39 0.82 11.31
N HIS A 78 -10.59 1.15 10.80
CA HIS A 78 -11.85 1.00 11.54
C HIS A 78 -13.06 0.87 10.62
N SER A 79 -14.20 0.45 11.18
CA SER A 79 -15.51 0.44 10.55
C SER A 79 -16.50 1.25 11.38
N ILE A 80 -17.31 2.07 10.72
CA ILE A 80 -18.36 2.86 11.39
C ILE A 80 -19.73 2.18 11.38
N ALA A 81 -19.80 0.87 11.09
CA ALA A 81 -21.08 0.13 11.06
C ALA A 81 -21.83 0.20 12.40
N ALA A 82 -21.12 0.29 13.52
CA ALA A 82 -21.72 0.49 14.84
C ALA A 82 -22.69 1.69 14.90
N ASN A 83 -22.40 2.76 14.14
CA ASN A 83 -23.28 3.93 14.10
C ASN A 83 -24.63 3.61 13.45
N VAL A 84 -24.66 2.75 12.45
CA VAL A 84 -25.89 2.31 11.78
C VAL A 84 -26.77 1.57 12.78
N PHE A 85 -26.18 0.61 13.49
CA PHE A 85 -26.92 -0.23 14.47
C PHE A 85 -27.40 0.61 15.67
N ASN A 86 -26.58 1.56 16.14
CA ASN A 86 -26.98 2.45 17.23
C ASN A 86 -28.17 3.34 16.85
N HIS A 87 -28.20 3.86 15.62
CA HIS A 87 -29.34 4.66 15.14
C HIS A 87 -30.58 3.82 14.86
N GLU A 88 -30.41 2.59 14.35
CA GLU A 88 -31.52 1.66 14.10
C GLU A 88 -32.26 1.30 15.40
N GLU A 89 -31.50 1.09 16.49
CA GLU A 89 -32.05 0.64 17.77
C GLU A 89 -32.20 1.77 18.81
N ASP A 90 -31.96 3.03 18.43
CA ASP A 90 -31.93 4.19 19.34
C ASP A 90 -31.09 3.93 20.62
N THR A 91 -29.85 3.49 20.43
CA THR A 91 -28.96 3.04 21.50
C THR A 91 -27.52 3.51 21.27
N ASN A 92 -26.66 3.30 22.28
CA ASN A 92 -25.21 3.52 22.21
C ASN A 92 -24.41 2.27 22.59
N LYS A 93 -25.01 1.08 22.50
CA LYS A 93 -24.39 -0.18 22.94
C LYS A 93 -23.35 -0.73 21.98
N TYR A 94 -23.43 -0.36 20.69
CA TYR A 94 -22.46 -0.78 19.68
C TYR A 94 -21.30 0.18 19.64
N ILE A 95 -20.08 -0.34 19.70
CA ILE A 95 -18.84 0.44 19.67
C ILE A 95 -18.12 0.27 18.31
N THR A 96 -17.45 1.32 17.86
CA THR A 96 -16.60 1.26 16.67
C THR A 96 -15.45 0.28 16.89
N ASP A 97 -15.29 -0.66 15.96
CA ASP A 97 -14.18 -1.61 15.98
C ASP A 97 -12.96 -1.01 15.26
N PHE A 98 -11.82 -1.00 15.96
CA PHE A 98 -10.54 -0.56 15.43
C PHE A 98 -9.60 -1.74 15.31
N GLY A 99 -8.95 -1.89 14.16
CA GLY A 99 -8.00 -2.97 13.92
C GLY A 99 -6.64 -2.45 13.48
N LYS A 100 -5.57 -2.96 14.14
CA LYS A 100 -4.21 -2.69 13.66
C LYS A 100 -3.98 -3.38 12.31
N ILE A 101 -3.16 -2.78 11.45
CA ILE A 101 -2.68 -3.41 10.23
C ILE A 101 -1.18 -3.61 10.36
N GLU A 102 -0.73 -4.85 10.18
CA GLU A 102 0.67 -5.20 10.30
C GLU A 102 1.17 -5.83 8.99
N ILE A 103 2.14 -5.18 8.36
CA ILE A 103 2.73 -5.63 7.10
C ILE A 103 4.16 -6.04 7.40
N MET A 104 4.41 -7.35 7.34
CA MET A 104 5.67 -7.97 7.72
C MET A 104 6.77 -7.75 6.67
N ASP A 105 7.94 -8.39 6.88
CA ASP A 105 9.09 -8.25 6.00
C ASP A 105 8.85 -8.82 4.59
N ASN A 106 9.48 -8.19 3.58
CA ASN A 106 9.47 -8.63 2.19
C ASN A 106 8.06 -8.71 1.58
N VAL A 107 7.24 -7.70 1.79
CA VAL A 107 5.86 -7.65 1.26
C VAL A 107 5.74 -6.64 0.13
N TYR A 108 5.07 -7.06 -0.95
CA TYR A 108 4.62 -6.17 -2.01
C TYR A 108 3.10 -6.09 -2.04
N ILE A 109 2.56 -4.87 -2.01
CA ILE A 109 1.13 -4.60 -2.15
C ILE A 109 0.89 -3.86 -3.46
N GLY A 110 0.18 -4.51 -4.36
CA GLY A 110 -0.20 -4.01 -5.68
C GLY A 110 -1.11 -2.79 -5.63
N ALA A 111 -1.23 -2.11 -6.78
CA ALA A 111 -2.04 -0.90 -6.87
C ALA A 111 -3.53 -1.15 -6.55
N ASN A 112 -4.18 -0.15 -5.93
CA ASN A 112 -5.62 -0.15 -5.60
C ASN A 112 -6.08 -1.31 -4.69
N VAL A 113 -5.17 -1.89 -3.92
CA VAL A 113 -5.52 -2.89 -2.89
C VAL A 113 -6.22 -2.20 -1.72
N CYS A 114 -7.22 -2.87 -1.15
CA CYS A 114 -7.87 -2.50 0.09
C CYS A 114 -7.54 -3.52 1.17
N VAL A 115 -7.03 -3.06 2.31
CA VAL A 115 -6.71 -3.92 3.47
C VAL A 115 -7.65 -3.55 4.62
N ASN A 116 -8.41 -4.53 5.10
CA ASN A 116 -9.39 -4.35 6.18
C ASN A 116 -8.73 -4.21 7.57
N PRO A 117 -9.47 -3.69 8.55
CA PRO A 117 -9.01 -3.60 9.93
C PRO A 117 -8.60 -4.96 10.49
N GLY A 118 -7.57 -5.00 11.34
CA GLY A 118 -7.12 -6.19 12.03
C GLY A 118 -6.24 -7.14 11.22
N VAL A 119 -5.98 -6.86 9.94
CA VAL A 119 -5.25 -7.77 9.05
C VAL A 119 -3.75 -7.72 9.29
N THR A 120 -3.13 -8.90 9.36
CA THR A 120 -1.69 -9.11 9.26
C THR A 120 -1.34 -9.68 7.89
N ILE A 121 -0.40 -9.05 7.18
CA ILE A 121 0.17 -9.60 5.94
C ILE A 121 1.51 -10.23 6.29
N GLY A 122 1.58 -11.56 6.21
CA GLY A 122 2.73 -12.35 6.61
C GLY A 122 3.98 -12.06 5.79
N PRO A 123 5.18 -12.47 6.26
CA PRO A 123 6.41 -12.21 5.54
C PRO A 123 6.47 -12.95 4.20
N ASN A 124 7.27 -12.40 3.27
CA ASN A 124 7.41 -12.95 1.92
C ASN A 124 6.04 -13.12 1.24
N ALA A 125 5.24 -12.06 1.18
CA ALA A 125 3.92 -12.11 0.56
C ALA A 125 3.74 -11.06 -0.53
N ILE A 126 2.86 -11.36 -1.48
CA ILE A 126 2.45 -10.45 -2.54
C ILE A 126 0.93 -10.35 -2.52
N VAL A 127 0.42 -9.13 -2.48
CA VAL A 127 -1.00 -8.84 -2.69
C VAL A 127 -1.17 -8.29 -4.10
N ALA A 128 -1.90 -9.00 -4.95
CA ALA A 128 -2.14 -8.60 -6.33
C ALA A 128 -2.97 -7.32 -6.40
N ALA A 129 -2.77 -6.53 -7.45
CA ALA A 129 -3.47 -5.26 -7.65
C ALA A 129 -5.01 -5.46 -7.64
N GLY A 130 -5.73 -4.49 -7.06
CA GLY A 130 -7.20 -4.50 -6.97
C GLY A 130 -7.78 -5.49 -5.96
N ALA A 131 -6.96 -6.20 -5.18
CA ALA A 131 -7.46 -7.15 -4.18
C ALA A 131 -8.10 -6.46 -2.97
N VAL A 132 -9.08 -7.13 -2.34
CA VAL A 132 -9.64 -6.75 -1.04
C VAL A 132 -9.25 -7.79 0.00
N VAL A 133 -8.32 -7.43 0.87
CA VAL A 133 -7.78 -8.30 1.91
C VAL A 133 -8.63 -8.19 3.17
N THR A 134 -9.42 -9.22 3.44
CA THR A 134 -10.38 -9.28 4.56
C THR A 134 -9.93 -10.18 5.70
N LYS A 135 -8.85 -10.94 5.52
CA LYS A 135 -8.27 -11.88 6.49
C LYS A 135 -6.75 -11.83 6.39
N ASP A 136 -6.09 -12.37 7.39
CA ASP A 136 -4.63 -12.49 7.39
C ASP A 136 -4.11 -13.21 6.14
N VAL A 137 -2.98 -12.73 5.64
CA VAL A 137 -2.27 -13.31 4.50
C VAL A 137 -1.15 -14.21 5.01
N PRO A 138 -1.16 -15.51 4.68
CA PRO A 138 -0.10 -16.41 5.11
C PRO A 138 1.27 -16.05 4.54
N ALA A 139 2.33 -16.35 5.29
CA ALA A 139 3.70 -16.20 4.83
C ALA A 139 3.96 -16.98 3.53
N GLY A 140 4.82 -16.47 2.66
CA GLY A 140 5.24 -17.15 1.43
C GLY A 140 4.19 -17.19 0.32
N THR A 141 3.07 -16.46 0.44
CA THR A 141 1.95 -16.57 -0.50
C THR A 141 1.79 -15.35 -1.41
N VAL A 142 1.09 -15.58 -2.52
CA VAL A 142 0.50 -14.54 -3.36
C VAL A 142 -1.01 -14.62 -3.20
N VAL A 143 -1.63 -13.51 -2.84
CA VAL A 143 -3.09 -13.42 -2.73
C VAL A 143 -3.66 -12.41 -3.73
N GLY A 144 -4.90 -12.63 -4.17
CA GLY A 144 -5.59 -11.73 -5.10
C GLY A 144 -7.09 -11.96 -5.13
N GLY A 145 -7.82 -11.02 -5.72
CA GLY A 145 -9.27 -11.08 -5.88
C GLY A 145 -10.06 -10.36 -4.77
N VAL A 146 -11.40 -10.43 -4.85
CA VAL A 146 -12.37 -9.81 -3.94
C VAL A 146 -13.39 -10.86 -3.50
N PRO A 147 -13.33 -11.37 -2.25
CA PRO A 147 -12.26 -11.21 -1.29
C PRO A 147 -10.96 -11.89 -1.74
N ALA A 148 -9.81 -11.42 -1.24
CA ALA A 148 -8.50 -11.98 -1.58
C ALA A 148 -8.37 -13.44 -1.13
N LYS A 149 -7.86 -14.27 -2.04
CA LYS A 149 -7.56 -15.69 -1.81
C LYS A 149 -6.14 -16.00 -2.26
N VAL A 150 -5.53 -17.07 -1.74
CA VAL A 150 -4.22 -17.53 -2.20
C VAL A 150 -4.33 -17.98 -3.66
N ILE A 151 -3.49 -17.40 -4.52
CA ILE A 151 -3.43 -17.68 -5.97
C ILE A 151 -2.05 -18.14 -6.44
N GLY A 152 -1.08 -18.21 -5.52
CA GLY A 152 0.28 -18.64 -5.84
C GLY A 152 1.23 -18.54 -4.67
N SER A 153 2.53 -18.74 -4.96
CA SER A 153 3.59 -18.60 -3.98
C SER A 153 4.54 -17.45 -4.31
N TYR A 154 5.07 -16.83 -3.27
CA TYR A 154 6.05 -15.74 -3.36
C TYR A 154 7.30 -16.18 -4.15
N ASP A 155 7.82 -17.37 -3.86
CA ASP A 155 9.04 -17.87 -4.49
C ASP A 155 8.87 -18.09 -5.99
N ASN A 156 7.73 -18.59 -6.44
CA ASN A 156 7.42 -18.73 -7.86
C ASN A 156 7.43 -17.39 -8.60
N VAL A 157 6.90 -16.32 -7.98
CA VAL A 157 6.94 -14.97 -8.57
C VAL A 157 8.36 -14.44 -8.60
N LYS A 158 9.12 -14.64 -7.52
CA LYS A 158 10.53 -14.24 -7.41
C LYS A 158 11.37 -14.91 -8.50
N GLU A 159 11.22 -16.21 -8.70
CA GLU A 159 11.91 -16.99 -9.74
C GLU A 159 11.55 -16.52 -11.16
N LYS A 160 10.24 -16.37 -11.45
CA LYS A 160 9.76 -15.82 -12.73
C LYS A 160 10.34 -14.45 -13.03
N THR A 161 10.41 -13.59 -11.99
CA THR A 161 10.97 -12.24 -12.12
C THR A 161 12.47 -12.31 -12.41
N LEU A 162 13.23 -13.19 -11.73
CA LEU A 162 14.65 -13.39 -11.98
C LEU A 162 14.89 -13.87 -13.42
N ASN A 163 14.11 -14.85 -13.88
CA ASN A 163 14.24 -15.39 -15.25
C ASN A 163 13.93 -14.32 -16.32
N LYS A 164 12.94 -13.46 -16.07
CA LYS A 164 12.72 -12.28 -16.94
C LYS A 164 13.91 -11.33 -16.91
N SER A 165 14.48 -11.06 -15.74
CA SER A 165 15.61 -10.13 -15.59
C SER A 165 16.85 -10.61 -16.34
N LYS A 166 17.10 -11.90 -16.42
CA LYS A 166 18.21 -12.49 -17.20
C LYS A 166 18.12 -12.11 -18.69
N GLN A 167 16.92 -11.94 -19.24
CA GLN A 167 16.71 -11.55 -20.64
C GLN A 167 17.20 -10.13 -20.93
N TYR A 168 17.42 -9.30 -19.89
CA TYR A 168 17.93 -7.94 -20.00
C TYR A 168 19.44 -7.82 -19.76
N GLY A 169 20.20 -8.92 -19.91
CA GLY A 169 21.67 -8.91 -19.86
C GLY A 169 22.27 -8.60 -18.50
N GLY A 170 21.55 -8.89 -17.41
CA GLY A 170 22.05 -8.70 -16.04
C GLY A 170 22.11 -7.23 -15.58
N VAL A 171 21.50 -6.30 -16.32
CA VAL A 171 21.43 -4.88 -15.91
C VAL A 171 20.54 -4.74 -14.70
N THR A 172 21.03 -4.08 -13.65
CA THR A 172 20.28 -3.89 -12.41
C THR A 172 19.19 -2.82 -12.59
N SER A 173 18.06 -3.01 -11.92
CA SER A 173 16.88 -2.11 -12.00
C SER A 173 17.19 -0.65 -11.64
N GLY A 174 18.26 -0.38 -10.88
CA GLY A 174 18.71 0.98 -10.56
C GLY A 174 19.48 1.67 -11.68
N GLN A 175 19.86 0.94 -12.74
CA GLN A 175 20.63 1.45 -13.89
C GLN A 175 19.80 1.63 -15.15
N LEU A 176 18.58 1.05 -15.19
CA LEU A 176 17.69 1.12 -16.36
C LEU A 176 16.57 2.14 -16.14
N PHE A 177 16.58 3.20 -16.90
CA PHE A 177 15.41 4.03 -17.11
C PHE A 177 14.47 3.38 -18.12
N VAL A 178 13.17 3.69 -18.06
CA VAL A 178 12.16 3.15 -18.99
C VAL A 178 12.58 3.26 -20.45
N LYS A 179 13.24 4.38 -20.85
CA LYS A 179 13.77 4.59 -22.21
C LYS A 179 14.83 3.57 -22.62
N ASP A 180 15.65 3.10 -21.67
CA ASP A 180 16.69 2.10 -21.95
C ASP A 180 16.08 0.70 -22.01
N LEU A 181 15.08 0.42 -21.18
CA LEU A 181 14.27 -0.81 -21.28
C LEU A 181 13.59 -0.94 -22.63
N LEU A 182 13.04 0.13 -23.18
CA LEU A 182 12.37 0.14 -24.48
C LEU A 182 13.34 -0.10 -25.64
N LYS A 183 14.62 0.29 -25.53
CA LYS A 183 15.67 -0.05 -26.51
C LYS A 183 15.99 -1.54 -26.53
N ILE A 184 16.00 -2.19 -25.34
CA ILE A 184 16.29 -3.62 -25.19
C ILE A 184 15.07 -4.46 -25.59
N LYS A 185 13.88 -4.01 -25.26
CA LYS A 185 12.61 -4.67 -25.55
C LYS A 185 11.58 -3.65 -26.03
N PRO A 186 11.54 -3.35 -27.34
CA PRO A 186 10.54 -2.45 -27.90
C PRO A 186 9.12 -2.95 -27.59
N ILE A 187 8.26 -2.04 -27.19
CA ILE A 187 6.84 -2.30 -27.06
C ILE A 187 6.20 -1.83 -28.36
N ASN A 188 5.74 -2.79 -29.17
CA ASN A 188 5.00 -2.48 -30.39
C ASN A 188 3.51 -2.38 -30.04
N PHE A 189 2.91 -1.27 -30.41
CA PHE A 189 1.47 -1.09 -30.36
C PHE A 189 0.86 -1.49 -31.71
N SER A 190 -0.37 -1.99 -31.70
CA SER A 190 -1.14 -2.30 -32.93
C SER A 190 -1.68 -1.06 -33.64
N ILE A 191 -1.43 0.12 -33.09
CA ILE A 191 -1.85 1.42 -33.60
C ILE A 191 -0.60 2.30 -33.58
N ASP A 192 -0.31 3.01 -34.68
CA ASP A 192 0.80 3.98 -34.76
C ASP A 192 0.47 5.31 -34.07
N GLU A 193 1.40 6.25 -34.08
CA GLU A 193 1.23 7.57 -33.46
C GLU A 193 0.14 8.41 -34.12
N ASP A 194 -0.22 8.09 -35.40
CA ASP A 194 -1.27 8.75 -36.18
C ASP A 194 -2.64 8.06 -36.00
N GLY A 195 -2.72 6.94 -35.24
CA GLY A 195 -3.94 6.22 -34.95
C GLY A 195 -4.37 5.20 -35.98
N GLU A 196 -3.49 4.84 -36.93
CA GLU A 196 -3.74 3.80 -37.93
C GLU A 196 -3.32 2.42 -37.43
N LYS A 197 -4.13 1.41 -37.76
CA LYS A 197 -3.84 0.00 -37.43
C LYS A 197 -2.67 -0.47 -38.30
N LYS A 198 -1.63 -0.98 -37.66
CA LYS A 198 -0.57 -1.76 -38.33
C LYS A 198 -0.98 -3.18 -38.56
#